data_9cad5ab61b4f2862fcf087f9418ac7b0
#
_entry.id   9cad5ab61b4f2862fcf087f9418ac7b0
#
_cell.length_a   1.000
_cell.length_b   1.000
_cell.length_c   1.000
_cell.angle_alpha   90.00
_cell.angle_beta   90.00
_cell.angle_gamma   90.00
#
_symmetry.space_group_name_H-M   'P 1'
#
loop_
_entity.id
_entity.type
_entity.pdbx_description
1 polymer ?
#
loop_
_entity_poly.entity_id
_entity_poly.type
_entity_poly.pdbx_seq_one_letter_code
_entity_poly.pdbx_strand_id
1 'polypeptide(L)'
;DCGKKTPFVDKVVFDLEKEGVPLQAKFLQGYYDSPAIERLDYGTVMIVAMGDDKKKDKEYREKGIRLPTTIEANNWYIGFNWLDPVVGKGDSPTQAERNRKLRQALSIAIDWEEHISIFERGQGVAAQGPLPPSLFGYREDGPSAFNPVVYTRGPVSNPIRRSIVEAKKLL
;
A
#
# COMPACT_ATOMS: atom_id res chain seq x y z
N ASP A 1 -23.37 13.72 -0.32
CA ASP A 1 -23.99 14.66 0.67
C ASP A 1 -23.77 16.16 0.35
N CYS A 2 -23.49 16.46 -0.93
CA CYS A 2 -23.39 17.86 -1.38
C CYS A 2 -24.64 18.66 -1.00
N GLY A 3 -24.45 19.79 -0.33
CA GLY A 3 -25.51 20.72 0.07
C GLY A 3 -26.10 20.49 1.46
N LYS A 4 -25.74 19.41 2.16
CA LYS A 4 -26.13 19.24 3.57
C LYS A 4 -25.17 19.99 4.50
N LYS A 5 -25.72 20.63 5.53
CA LYS A 5 -24.91 21.30 6.54
C LYS A 5 -24.28 20.29 7.49
N THR A 6 -23.00 20.45 7.77
CA THR A 6 -22.27 19.72 8.83
C THR A 6 -22.46 20.46 10.18
N PRO A 7 -22.37 19.77 11.33
CA PRO A 7 -22.13 18.33 11.50
C PRO A 7 -23.40 17.49 11.25
N PHE A 8 -23.22 16.22 10.86
CA PHE A 8 -24.33 15.28 10.68
C PHE A 8 -24.63 14.45 11.93
N VAL A 9 -23.75 14.54 12.92
CA VAL A 9 -23.85 13.83 14.21
C VAL A 9 -23.78 14.82 15.34
N ASP A 10 -24.56 14.58 16.39
CA ASP A 10 -24.63 15.44 17.58
C ASP A 10 -23.54 15.11 18.60
N LYS A 11 -23.11 13.85 18.64
CA LYS A 11 -22.13 13.36 19.60
C LYS A 11 -21.30 12.21 19.02
N VAL A 12 -20.02 12.24 19.25
CA VAL A 12 -19.08 11.13 18.98
C VAL A 12 -18.50 10.67 20.33
N VAL A 13 -18.54 9.35 20.57
CA VAL A 13 -18.02 8.74 21.79
C VAL A 13 -16.88 7.81 21.41
N PHE A 14 -15.75 7.97 22.06
CA PHE A 14 -14.59 7.11 21.91
C PHE A 14 -14.42 6.26 23.17
N ASP A 15 -14.55 4.96 23.03
CA ASP A 15 -14.27 4.00 24.08
C ASP A 15 -12.87 3.38 23.86
N LEU A 16 -12.06 3.39 24.90
CA LEU A 16 -10.73 2.79 24.87
C LEU A 16 -10.80 1.38 25.42
N GLU A 17 -10.75 0.40 24.52
CA GLU A 17 -10.62 -1.00 24.89
C GLU A 17 -9.14 -1.40 24.97
N LYS A 18 -8.79 -2.22 25.95
CA LYS A 18 -7.40 -2.68 26.16
C LYS A 18 -6.99 -3.80 25.19
N GLU A 19 -7.98 -4.51 24.65
CA GLU A 19 -7.76 -5.69 23.81
C GLU A 19 -8.68 -5.65 22.59
N GLY A 20 -8.18 -6.10 21.43
CA GLY A 20 -8.90 -6.05 20.17
C GLY A 20 -10.03 -7.07 20.06
N VAL A 21 -9.87 -8.27 20.62
CA VAL A 21 -10.89 -9.35 20.53
C VAL A 21 -12.22 -8.93 21.16
N PRO A 22 -12.28 -8.35 22.38
CA PRO A 22 -13.51 -7.79 22.92
C PRO A 22 -14.10 -6.67 22.06
N LEU A 23 -13.27 -5.84 21.46
CA LEU A 23 -13.70 -4.73 20.60
C LEU A 23 -14.49 -5.22 19.40
N GLN A 24 -13.99 -6.24 18.69
CA GLN A 24 -14.67 -6.80 17.54
C GLN A 24 -15.97 -7.50 17.93
N ALA A 25 -15.97 -8.27 19.03
CA ALA A 25 -17.18 -8.94 19.51
C ALA A 25 -18.29 -7.93 19.86
N LYS A 26 -17.96 -6.84 20.52
CA LYS A 26 -18.90 -5.75 20.83
C LYS A 26 -19.41 -5.04 19.58
N PHE A 27 -18.54 -4.80 18.59
CA PHE A 27 -18.97 -4.24 17.31
C PHE A 27 -19.98 -5.15 16.60
N LEU A 28 -19.69 -6.44 16.49
CA LEU A 28 -20.60 -7.40 15.85
C LEU A 28 -21.93 -7.55 16.59
N GLN A 29 -21.98 -7.20 17.87
CA GLN A 29 -23.19 -7.14 18.70
C GLN A 29 -23.91 -5.80 18.63
N GLY A 30 -23.33 -4.79 17.92
CA GLY A 30 -23.95 -3.47 17.74
C GLY A 30 -23.69 -2.45 18.84
N TYR A 31 -22.66 -2.67 19.70
CA TYR A 31 -22.27 -1.68 20.70
C TYR A 31 -21.49 -0.50 20.13
N TYR A 32 -20.84 -0.71 18.98
CA TYR A 32 -20.02 0.31 18.30
C TYR A 32 -20.44 0.45 16.85
N ASP A 33 -20.40 1.68 16.35
CA ASP A 33 -20.67 1.99 14.94
C ASP A 33 -19.42 1.76 14.06
N SER A 34 -18.22 1.94 14.61
CA SER A 34 -16.95 1.77 13.91
C SER A 34 -15.86 1.29 14.86
N PRO A 35 -15.37 0.06 14.75
CA PRO A 35 -14.24 -0.42 15.52
C PRO A 35 -12.93 -0.10 14.83
N ALA A 36 -11.83 -0.07 15.60
CA ALA A 36 -10.50 -0.26 15.02
C ALA A 36 -10.35 -1.71 14.53
N ILE A 37 -9.80 -1.91 13.35
CA ILE A 37 -9.50 -3.24 12.83
C ILE A 37 -8.14 -3.68 13.35
N GLU A 38 -8.14 -4.66 14.23
CA GLU A 38 -6.90 -5.22 14.78
C GLU A 38 -6.22 -6.16 13.78
N ARG A 39 -4.91 -6.31 13.89
CA ARG A 39 -4.10 -7.16 13.00
C ARG A 39 -4.59 -8.59 12.88
N LEU A 40 -5.14 -9.16 13.97
CA LEU A 40 -5.64 -10.54 14.00
C LEU A 40 -6.91 -10.72 13.17
N ASP A 41 -7.78 -9.70 13.15
CA ASP A 41 -9.05 -9.74 12.46
C ASP A 41 -8.95 -9.31 11.00
N TYR A 42 -7.83 -8.69 10.67
CA TYR A 42 -7.58 -8.08 9.38
C TYR A 42 -7.72 -9.08 8.22
N GLY A 43 -7.20 -10.30 8.39
CA GLY A 43 -7.32 -11.35 7.38
C GLY A 43 -8.77 -11.73 7.08
N THR A 44 -9.60 -11.83 8.13
CA THR A 44 -11.02 -12.15 7.99
C THR A 44 -11.78 -11.01 7.31
N VAL A 45 -11.53 -9.77 7.73
CA VAL A 45 -12.16 -8.59 7.14
C VAL A 45 -11.79 -8.45 5.66
N MET A 46 -10.53 -8.70 5.30
CA MET A 46 -10.07 -8.63 3.92
C MET A 46 -10.66 -9.71 3.03
N ILE A 47 -10.75 -10.95 3.50
CA ILE A 47 -11.40 -12.03 2.78
C ILE A 47 -12.86 -11.65 2.45
N VAL A 48 -13.56 -11.03 3.38
CA VAL A 48 -14.93 -10.54 3.17
C VAL A 48 -14.94 -9.36 2.19
N ALA A 49 -14.04 -8.38 2.37
CA ALA A 49 -13.97 -7.20 1.50
C ALA A 49 -13.63 -7.55 0.04
N MET A 50 -12.83 -8.59 -0.19
CA MET A 50 -12.49 -9.11 -1.51
C MET A 50 -13.58 -10.02 -2.10
N GLY A 51 -14.60 -10.38 -1.32
CA GLY A 51 -15.68 -11.26 -1.75
C GLY A 51 -15.34 -12.74 -1.78
N ASP A 52 -14.22 -13.14 -1.18
CA ASP A 52 -13.76 -14.53 -1.15
C ASP A 52 -14.54 -15.39 -0.16
N ASP A 53 -15.17 -14.79 0.87
CA ASP A 53 -16.07 -15.47 1.79
C ASP A 53 -17.52 -14.98 1.63
N LYS A 54 -18.23 -15.58 0.70
CA LYS A 54 -19.63 -15.24 0.40
C LYS A 54 -20.58 -15.38 1.58
N LYS A 55 -20.29 -16.28 2.52
CA LYS A 55 -21.14 -16.50 3.70
C LYS A 55 -21.00 -15.34 4.68
N LYS A 56 -19.77 -14.94 4.98
CA LYS A 56 -19.49 -13.79 5.86
C LYS A 56 -19.87 -12.47 5.22
N ASP A 57 -19.64 -12.30 3.91
CA ASP A 57 -20.11 -11.12 3.18
C ASP A 57 -21.63 -10.96 3.31
N LYS A 58 -22.39 -12.04 3.12
CA LYS A 58 -23.85 -12.03 3.32
C LYS A 58 -24.23 -11.66 4.75
N GLU A 59 -23.60 -12.27 5.75
CA GLU A 59 -23.83 -11.97 7.17
C GLU A 59 -23.57 -10.49 7.50
N TYR A 60 -22.46 -9.93 6.99
CA TYR A 60 -22.10 -8.53 7.21
C TYR A 60 -23.09 -7.58 6.56
N ARG A 61 -23.53 -7.88 5.33
CA ARG A 61 -24.54 -7.09 4.62
C ARG A 61 -25.91 -7.13 5.33
N GLU A 62 -26.31 -8.30 5.83
CA GLU A 62 -27.56 -8.45 6.59
C GLU A 62 -27.54 -7.65 7.90
N LYS A 63 -26.37 -7.50 8.52
CA LYS A 63 -26.16 -6.63 9.69
C LYS A 63 -25.96 -5.17 9.35
N GLY A 64 -25.97 -4.78 8.06
CA GLY A 64 -25.71 -3.41 7.62
C GLY A 64 -24.24 -2.98 7.74
N ILE A 65 -23.31 -3.92 7.98
CA ILE A 65 -21.88 -3.65 8.09
C ILE A 65 -21.31 -3.36 6.69
N ARG A 66 -20.55 -2.28 6.58
CA ARG A 66 -19.86 -1.85 5.36
C ARG A 66 -18.36 -1.87 5.58
N LEU A 67 -17.63 -2.32 4.57
CA LEU A 67 -16.17 -2.34 4.55
C LEU A 67 -15.66 -1.40 3.46
N PRO A 68 -15.72 -0.07 3.66
CA PRO A 68 -15.20 0.86 2.68
C PRO A 68 -13.68 0.75 2.62
N THR A 69 -13.14 0.65 1.41
CA THR A 69 -11.70 0.67 1.15
C THR A 69 -11.34 1.96 0.43
N THR A 70 -10.19 2.52 0.74
CA THR A 70 -9.65 3.70 0.07
C THR A 70 -8.14 3.59 -0.02
N ILE A 71 -7.55 4.23 -1.02
CA ILE A 71 -6.11 4.37 -1.10
C ILE A 71 -5.73 5.62 -0.33
N GLU A 72 -4.91 5.45 0.69
CA GLU A 72 -4.37 6.57 1.45
C GLU A 72 -3.29 7.31 0.66
N ALA A 73 -3.20 8.61 0.89
CA ALA A 73 -2.17 9.45 0.29
C ALA A 73 -0.82 9.32 1.02
N ASN A 74 -0.41 8.08 1.31
CA ASN A 74 0.81 7.74 2.00
C ASN A 74 1.74 6.92 1.11
N ASN A 75 3.05 7.16 1.22
CA ASN A 75 4.09 6.34 0.62
C ASN A 75 5.04 5.80 1.68
N TRP A 76 5.32 4.51 1.59
CA TRP A 76 6.39 3.86 2.32
C TRP A 76 7.57 3.63 1.37
N TYR A 77 8.77 3.96 1.80
CA TYR A 77 9.95 3.85 0.94
C TYR A 77 11.21 3.48 1.73
N ILE A 78 12.18 2.94 1.03
CA ILE A 78 13.53 2.75 1.55
C ILE A 78 14.39 3.90 1.03
N GLY A 79 14.97 4.68 1.95
CA GLY A 79 15.91 5.75 1.63
C GLY A 79 17.34 5.27 1.68
N PHE A 80 18.15 5.69 0.71
CA PHE A 80 19.60 5.49 0.73
C PHE A 80 20.29 6.67 1.43
N ASN A 81 21.22 6.36 2.33
CA ASN A 81 22.07 7.41 2.91
C ASN A 81 22.93 8.02 1.83
N TRP A 82 22.68 9.30 1.50
CA TRP A 82 23.36 9.99 0.42
C TRP A 82 24.84 10.27 0.69
N LEU A 83 25.25 10.23 1.97
CA LEU A 83 26.65 10.43 2.41
C LEU A 83 27.44 9.11 2.51
N ASP A 84 26.78 7.97 2.35
CA ASP A 84 27.43 6.68 2.39
C ASP A 84 28.35 6.50 1.17
N PRO A 85 29.60 5.99 1.34
CA PRO A 85 30.54 5.86 0.24
C PRO A 85 30.16 4.78 -0.78
N VAL A 86 29.30 3.82 -0.40
CA VAL A 86 28.93 2.67 -1.25
C VAL A 86 27.61 2.92 -1.99
N VAL A 87 26.60 3.42 -1.27
CA VAL A 87 25.26 3.63 -1.84
C VAL A 87 24.92 5.11 -2.06
N GLY A 88 25.71 6.03 -1.53
CA GLY A 88 25.45 7.47 -1.62
C GLY A 88 25.85 8.11 -2.94
N LYS A 89 26.03 9.44 -2.92
CA LYS A 89 26.31 10.24 -4.13
C LYS A 89 27.62 9.87 -4.84
N GLY A 90 28.64 9.40 -4.07
CA GLY A 90 29.99 9.20 -4.54
C GLY A 90 30.81 10.50 -4.63
N ASP A 91 32.13 10.38 -4.52
CA ASP A 91 33.10 11.52 -4.50
C ASP A 91 33.74 11.77 -5.85
N SER A 92 33.53 10.90 -6.82
CA SER A 92 34.01 11.03 -8.21
C SER A 92 32.93 10.58 -9.19
N PRO A 93 32.97 10.97 -10.47
CA PRO A 93 32.03 10.54 -11.49
C PRO A 93 31.94 9.01 -11.61
N THR A 94 33.08 8.32 -11.56
CA THR A 94 33.13 6.85 -11.62
C THR A 94 32.45 6.19 -10.43
N GLN A 95 32.72 6.70 -9.22
CA GLN A 95 32.08 6.20 -8.01
C GLN A 95 30.58 6.52 -7.99
N ALA A 96 30.18 7.71 -8.40
CA ALA A 96 28.79 8.12 -8.50
C ALA A 96 28.00 7.19 -9.42
N GLU A 97 28.57 6.83 -10.58
CA GLU A 97 27.93 5.91 -11.53
C GLU A 97 27.83 4.50 -10.97
N ARG A 98 28.88 3.97 -10.34
CA ARG A 98 28.87 2.67 -9.66
C ARG A 98 27.80 2.65 -8.57
N ASN A 99 27.77 3.64 -7.71
CA ASN A 99 26.80 3.72 -6.62
C ASN A 99 25.36 3.86 -7.14
N ARG A 100 25.16 4.59 -8.25
CA ARG A 100 23.87 4.69 -8.94
C ARG A 100 23.41 3.33 -9.44
N LYS A 101 24.27 2.56 -10.10
CA LYS A 101 23.97 1.20 -10.58
C LYS A 101 23.62 0.28 -9.43
N LEU A 102 24.34 0.35 -8.31
CA LEU A 102 24.03 -0.44 -7.12
C LEU A 102 22.63 -0.10 -6.57
N ARG A 103 22.30 1.18 -6.44
CA ARG A 103 20.94 1.58 -6.02
C ARG A 103 19.86 1.06 -6.97
N GLN A 104 20.10 1.13 -8.28
CA GLN A 104 19.19 0.58 -9.28
C GLN A 104 19.04 -0.95 -9.14
N ALA A 105 20.15 -1.66 -8.95
CA ALA A 105 20.12 -3.11 -8.73
C ALA A 105 19.33 -3.49 -7.48
N LEU A 106 19.54 -2.77 -6.38
CA LEU A 106 18.79 -2.96 -5.13
C LEU A 106 17.29 -2.67 -5.32
N SER A 107 16.95 -1.60 -6.05
CA SER A 107 15.54 -1.26 -6.34
C SER A 107 14.85 -2.34 -7.18
N ILE A 108 15.56 -2.98 -8.11
CA ILE A 108 15.04 -4.10 -8.89
C ILE A 108 14.92 -5.37 -8.03
N ALA A 109 15.88 -5.59 -7.12
CA ALA A 109 15.92 -6.80 -6.29
C ALA A 109 14.79 -6.88 -5.26
N ILE A 110 14.30 -5.73 -4.77
CA ILE A 110 13.21 -5.70 -3.80
C ILE A 110 11.88 -5.87 -4.54
N ASP A 111 11.20 -7.00 -4.30
CA ASP A 111 9.87 -7.27 -4.85
C ASP A 111 8.79 -6.67 -3.95
N TRP A 112 8.34 -5.45 -4.30
CA TRP A 112 7.31 -4.76 -3.55
C TRP A 112 5.94 -5.41 -3.69
N GLU A 113 5.63 -5.99 -4.84
CA GLU A 113 4.37 -6.69 -5.06
C GLU A 113 4.28 -7.95 -4.17
N GLU A 114 5.37 -8.73 -4.12
CA GLU A 114 5.46 -9.88 -3.23
C GLU A 114 5.44 -9.44 -1.76
N HIS A 115 6.20 -8.40 -1.40
CA HIS A 115 6.21 -7.82 -0.05
C HIS A 115 4.80 -7.41 0.40
N ILE A 116 4.08 -6.67 -0.43
CA ILE A 116 2.70 -6.23 -0.15
C ILE A 116 1.78 -7.44 0.01
N SER A 117 1.92 -8.44 -0.86
CA SER A 117 1.11 -9.65 -0.79
C SER A 117 1.32 -10.41 0.53
N ILE A 118 2.58 -10.58 0.97
CA ILE A 118 2.93 -11.40 2.13
C ILE A 118 2.74 -10.62 3.44
N PHE A 119 3.31 -9.43 3.54
CA PHE A 119 3.40 -8.69 4.80
C PHE A 119 2.26 -7.73 5.02
N GLU A 120 1.75 -7.11 3.94
CA GLU A 120 0.62 -6.18 3.99
C GLU A 120 -0.70 -6.84 3.57
N ARG A 121 -0.70 -8.16 3.37
CA ARG A 121 -1.88 -8.95 2.99
C ARG A 121 -2.63 -8.38 1.78
N GLY A 122 -1.88 -7.91 0.79
CA GLY A 122 -2.44 -7.29 -0.41
C GLY A 122 -2.93 -5.86 -0.24
N GLN A 123 -2.68 -5.22 0.92
CA GLN A 123 -3.11 -3.84 1.17
C GLN A 123 -2.05 -2.84 0.78
N GLY A 124 -2.15 -2.40 -0.42
CA GLY A 124 -1.25 -1.42 -0.99
C GLY A 124 -1.04 -1.65 -2.46
N VAL A 125 -0.39 -0.71 -3.09
CA VAL A 125 0.06 -0.79 -4.47
C VAL A 125 1.55 -0.45 -4.52
N ALA A 126 2.30 -1.17 -5.33
CA ALA A 126 3.72 -0.87 -5.51
C ALA A 126 3.88 0.54 -6.10
N ALA A 127 4.51 1.44 -5.32
CA ALA A 127 4.65 2.83 -5.70
C ALA A 127 5.52 2.99 -6.95
N GLN A 128 5.02 3.69 -7.94
CA GLN A 128 5.73 3.96 -9.20
C GLN A 128 6.55 5.27 -9.14
N GLY A 129 6.33 6.08 -8.13
CA GLY A 129 6.98 7.37 -7.91
C GLY A 129 6.65 7.94 -6.53
N PRO A 130 7.10 9.15 -6.24
CA PRO A 130 6.88 9.79 -4.93
C PRO A 130 5.45 10.27 -4.71
N LEU A 131 4.63 10.39 -5.77
CA LEU A 131 3.23 10.80 -5.67
C LEU A 131 2.35 9.56 -5.57
N PRO A 132 1.60 9.38 -4.47
CA PRO A 132 0.62 8.30 -4.38
C PRO A 132 -0.63 8.59 -5.22
N PRO A 133 -1.44 7.56 -5.52
CA PRO A 133 -2.76 7.74 -6.13
C PRO A 133 -3.59 8.77 -5.37
N SER A 134 -4.55 9.39 -6.06
CA SER A 134 -5.43 10.44 -5.54
C SER A 134 -4.80 11.81 -5.28
N LEU A 135 -3.49 11.99 -5.44
CA LEU A 135 -2.87 13.30 -5.38
C LEU A 135 -2.78 13.94 -6.76
N PHE A 136 -2.88 15.28 -6.77
CA PHE A 136 -2.72 16.05 -8.00
C PHE A 136 -1.32 15.80 -8.60
N GLY A 137 -1.31 15.45 -9.89
CA GLY A 137 -0.07 15.11 -10.61
C GLY A 137 0.25 13.61 -10.65
N TYR A 138 -0.47 12.76 -9.93
CA TYR A 138 -0.36 11.31 -10.11
C TYR A 138 -0.82 10.91 -11.52
N ARG A 139 -0.12 9.96 -12.12
CA ARG A 139 -0.43 9.45 -13.46
C ARG A 139 -0.63 7.94 -13.40
N GLU A 140 -1.76 7.50 -13.90
CA GLU A 140 -2.12 6.07 -14.00
C GLU A 140 -1.69 5.46 -15.32
N ASP A 141 -1.44 6.28 -16.33
CA ASP A 141 -1.12 5.86 -17.68
C ASP A 141 0.05 6.64 -18.30
N GLY A 142 0.51 6.15 -19.45
CA GLY A 142 1.55 6.79 -20.23
C GLY A 142 2.99 6.45 -19.85
N PRO A 143 3.98 7.07 -20.52
CA PRO A 143 5.41 6.73 -20.34
C PRO A 143 5.96 7.00 -18.94
N SER A 144 5.35 7.92 -18.21
CA SER A 144 5.75 8.34 -16.86
C SER A 144 4.90 7.73 -15.75
N ALA A 145 3.99 6.79 -16.08
CA ALA A 145 3.12 6.14 -15.11
C ALA A 145 3.80 5.02 -14.32
N PHE A 146 5.00 4.62 -14.69
CA PHE A 146 5.74 3.56 -14.00
C PHE A 146 7.23 3.90 -13.85
N ASN A 147 7.85 3.32 -12.84
CA ASN A 147 9.27 3.48 -12.56
C ASN A 147 10.12 2.75 -13.63
N PRO A 148 10.83 3.47 -14.52
CA PRO A 148 11.59 2.86 -15.63
C PRO A 148 12.83 2.08 -15.17
N VAL A 149 13.25 2.23 -13.93
CA VAL A 149 14.37 1.46 -13.35
C VAL A 149 13.90 0.05 -13.02
N VAL A 150 12.73 -0.08 -12.40
CA VAL A 150 12.22 -1.37 -11.90
C VAL A 150 11.38 -2.11 -12.94
N TYR A 151 10.71 -1.36 -13.83
CA TYR A 151 9.79 -1.94 -14.81
C TYR A 151 10.21 -1.64 -16.24
N THR A 152 9.78 -2.53 -17.15
CA THR A 152 9.83 -2.32 -18.60
C THR A 152 8.41 -2.26 -19.16
N ARG A 153 8.26 -1.74 -20.37
CA ARG A 153 6.97 -1.78 -21.06
C ARG A 153 6.65 -3.20 -21.50
N GLY A 154 5.51 -3.70 -21.07
CA GLY A 154 4.92 -4.93 -21.58
C GLY A 154 4.14 -4.73 -22.89
N PRO A 155 3.70 -5.84 -23.53
CA PRO A 155 3.02 -5.80 -24.83
C PRO A 155 1.67 -5.06 -24.84
N VAL A 156 1.03 -4.83 -23.69
CA VAL A 156 -0.33 -4.26 -23.57
C VAL A 156 -0.36 -3.11 -22.57
N SER A 157 0.62 -2.23 -22.61
CA SER A 157 0.74 -1.08 -21.71
C SER A 157 0.92 -1.43 -20.21
N ASN A 158 0.91 -2.71 -19.86
CA ASN A 158 1.18 -3.13 -18.49
C ASN A 158 2.69 -3.16 -18.23
N PRO A 159 3.17 -2.53 -17.16
CA PRO A 159 4.57 -2.62 -16.78
C PRO A 159 4.92 -4.06 -16.40
N ILE A 160 6.07 -4.54 -16.90
CA ILE A 160 6.64 -5.83 -16.51
C ILE A 160 7.83 -5.55 -15.62
N ARG A 161 7.84 -6.13 -14.42
CA ARG A 161 8.95 -6.02 -13.51
C ARG A 161 10.22 -6.65 -14.08
N ARG A 162 11.34 -5.96 -13.92
CA ARG A 162 12.66 -6.51 -14.29
C ARG A 162 13.04 -7.65 -13.38
N SER A 163 13.76 -8.62 -13.97
CA SER A 163 14.21 -9.81 -13.24
C SER A 163 15.42 -9.53 -12.36
N ILE A 164 15.63 -10.37 -11.34
CA ILE A 164 16.85 -10.35 -10.53
C ILE A 164 18.13 -10.55 -11.36
N VAL A 165 18.02 -11.22 -12.51
CA VAL A 165 19.14 -11.40 -13.45
C VAL A 165 19.55 -10.05 -14.06
N GLU A 166 18.60 -9.19 -14.38
CA GLU A 166 18.88 -7.83 -14.86
C GLU A 166 19.51 -6.96 -13.76
N ALA A 167 19.06 -7.10 -12.52
CA ALA A 167 19.70 -6.43 -11.37
C ALA A 167 21.18 -6.84 -11.25
N LYS A 168 21.48 -8.13 -11.34
CA LYS A 168 22.88 -8.64 -11.28
C LYS A 168 23.77 -8.14 -12.40
N LYS A 169 23.24 -7.82 -13.57
CA LYS A 169 24.01 -7.26 -14.69
C LYS A 169 24.46 -5.80 -14.47
N LEU A 170 23.86 -5.12 -13.51
CA LEU A 170 24.24 -3.74 -13.15
C LEU A 170 25.44 -3.69 -12.21
N LEU A 171 25.76 -4.78 -11.54
CA LEU A 171 26.88 -4.93 -10.59
C LEU A 171 28.13 -5.45 -11.28
#